data_2351499a12a1e80ec84667f064b27b72
#
_entry.id   2351499a12a1e80ec84667f064b27b72
#
_cell.length_a   1.000
_cell.length_b   1.000
_cell.length_c   1.000
_cell.angle_alpha   90.00
_cell.angle_beta   90.00
_cell.angle_gamma   90.00
#
_symmetry.space_group_name_H-M   'P 1'
#
loop_
_entity.id
_entity.type
_entity.pdbx_description
1 polymer ?
#
loop_
_entity_poly.entity_id
_entity_poly.type
_entity_poly.pdbx_seq_one_letter_code
_entity_poly.pdbx_strand_id
1 'polypeptide(L)'
;GPGQIIAIDLKKGKLFKDKEIKDLLAKDYKKYNKQIVDLDKKISNEKEKPSFVKDDLRKRQYLSGLSIEDLELILHPMAEEGKEASGSMGDDTPVAVLSSHYRPVSHYFRQNFSQVTNPPIDSLRENKVMSLKTRFGNLGNILDFDNLTEETIYVLDSPILTNSQFNKFKKFFSKKIKVIDCTFDISSSLKDRIEEIREETETAVREGSTTLILSDKNISNQKASIPSILTVGAVHSHLVKQGLRGYCSLN
;
A
#
# COMPACT_ATOMS: atom_id res chain seq x y z
N GLY A 1 37.02 -2.46 10.83
CA GLY A 1 36.06 -3.41 11.41
C GLY A 1 34.87 -3.67 10.46
N PRO A 2 33.99 -4.61 10.75
CA PRO A 2 32.80 -4.86 9.95
C PRO A 2 31.98 -3.58 9.73
N GLY A 3 31.56 -3.32 8.50
CA GLY A 3 30.81 -2.12 8.14
C GLY A 3 31.61 -0.82 8.01
N GLN A 4 32.91 -0.85 8.18
CA GLN A 4 33.78 0.31 7.93
C GLN A 4 34.23 0.35 6.46
N ILE A 5 34.29 1.56 5.91
CA ILE A 5 34.68 1.85 4.55
C ILE A 5 36.10 2.43 4.54
N ILE A 6 36.91 2.00 3.59
CA ILE A 6 38.21 2.61 3.24
C ILE A 6 38.16 2.94 1.75
N ALA A 7 38.53 4.15 1.39
CA ALA A 7 38.63 4.53 -0.03
C ALA A 7 39.92 5.25 -0.32
N ILE A 8 40.38 5.09 -1.55
CA ILE A 8 41.62 5.71 -2.06
C ILE A 8 41.26 6.54 -3.29
N ASP A 9 41.55 7.83 -3.24
CA ASP A 9 41.49 8.70 -4.42
C ASP A 9 42.84 8.61 -5.15
N LEU A 10 42.90 7.83 -6.21
CA LEU A 10 44.13 7.63 -6.97
C LEU A 10 44.64 8.89 -7.67
N LYS A 11 43.72 9.84 -7.99
CA LYS A 11 44.13 11.11 -8.61
C LYS A 11 44.80 12.05 -7.63
N LYS A 12 44.33 12.05 -6.39
CA LYS A 12 44.84 12.91 -5.31
C LYS A 12 45.86 12.21 -4.43
N GLY A 13 46.07 10.90 -4.61
CA GLY A 13 46.95 10.08 -3.76
C GLY A 13 46.51 10.09 -2.28
N LYS A 14 45.19 10.22 -2.00
CA LYS A 14 44.67 10.38 -0.64
C LYS A 14 43.89 9.16 -0.18
N LEU A 15 44.24 8.64 1.00
CA LEU A 15 43.48 7.62 1.71
C LEU A 15 42.42 8.29 2.58
N PHE A 16 41.17 7.84 2.47
CA PHE A 16 40.08 8.24 3.33
C PHE A 16 39.66 7.09 4.25
N LYS A 17 39.59 7.37 5.53
CA LYS A 17 39.04 6.47 6.55
C LYS A 17 37.51 6.58 6.60
N ASP A 18 36.86 5.62 7.23
CA ASP A 18 35.39 5.51 7.35
C ASP A 18 34.69 6.83 7.69
N LYS A 19 35.15 7.53 8.75
CA LYS A 19 34.60 8.79 9.17
C LYS A 19 34.76 9.90 8.12
N GLU A 20 35.94 10.01 7.53
CA GLU A 20 36.24 11.04 6.50
C GLU A 20 35.37 10.85 5.25
N ILE A 21 35.13 9.59 4.83
CA ILE A 21 34.23 9.29 3.70
C ILE A 21 32.80 9.62 4.03
N LYS A 22 32.31 9.21 5.21
CA LYS A 22 30.96 9.52 5.64
C LYS A 22 30.74 11.02 5.75
N ASP A 23 31.69 11.76 6.29
CA ASP A 23 31.64 13.22 6.38
C ASP A 23 31.69 13.88 4.98
N LEU A 24 32.44 13.32 4.03
CA LEU A 24 32.48 13.80 2.66
C LEU A 24 31.13 13.60 1.95
N LEU A 25 30.55 12.42 2.06
CA LEU A 25 29.24 12.11 1.49
C LEU A 25 28.11 12.90 2.16
N ALA A 26 28.22 13.16 3.46
CA ALA A 26 27.23 13.94 4.21
C ALA A 26 27.23 15.42 3.84
N LYS A 27 28.22 15.97 3.15
CA LYS A 27 28.22 17.37 2.69
C LYS A 27 27.04 17.68 1.77
N ASP A 28 26.60 16.71 0.98
CA ASP A 28 25.47 16.84 0.06
C ASP A 28 24.11 16.50 0.71
N TYR A 29 24.12 16.20 2.01
CA TYR A 29 22.93 15.83 2.78
C TYR A 29 21.73 16.76 2.55
N LYS A 30 21.97 18.09 2.53
CA LYS A 30 20.89 19.09 2.34
C LYS A 30 20.22 18.97 0.98
N LYS A 31 20.93 18.55 -0.07
CA LYS A 31 20.41 18.33 -1.41
C LYS A 31 19.36 17.20 -1.42
N TYR A 32 19.50 16.20 -0.54
CA TYR A 32 18.65 15.03 -0.48
C TYR A 32 17.66 15.02 0.68
N ASN A 33 17.65 16.12 1.48
CA ASN A 33 16.75 16.21 2.63
C ASN A 33 15.32 16.51 2.16
N LYS A 34 14.44 15.53 2.31
CA LYS A 34 13.02 15.69 1.99
C LYS A 34 12.25 16.23 3.19
N GLN A 35 11.33 17.15 2.93
CA GLN A 35 10.39 17.59 3.95
C GLN A 35 9.39 16.46 4.25
N ILE A 36 9.28 16.08 5.51
CA ILE A 36 8.30 15.10 5.97
C ILE A 36 7.09 15.84 6.50
N VAL A 37 5.93 15.54 5.93
CA VAL A 37 4.63 16.06 6.37
C VAL A 37 3.86 14.92 7.02
N ASP A 38 3.57 15.09 8.31
CA ASP A 38 2.72 14.20 9.10
C ASP A 38 1.25 14.44 8.70
N LEU A 39 0.67 13.46 8.00
CA LEU A 39 -0.72 13.52 7.56
C LEU A 39 -1.71 13.30 8.70
N ASP A 40 -1.36 12.54 9.74
CA ASP A 40 -2.27 12.30 10.87
C ASP A 40 -2.67 13.61 11.54
N LYS A 41 -1.75 14.58 11.64
CA LYS A 41 -2.04 15.93 12.13
C LYS A 41 -2.94 16.74 11.19
N LYS A 42 -2.94 16.43 9.90
CA LYS A 42 -3.75 17.14 8.89
C LYS A 42 -5.16 16.57 8.74
N ILE A 43 -5.31 15.27 8.98
CA ILE A 43 -6.58 14.54 8.80
C ILE A 43 -7.17 14.05 10.13
N SER A 44 -6.84 14.69 11.26
CA SER A 44 -7.22 14.29 12.62
C SER A 44 -8.68 13.85 12.76
N ASN A 45 -8.89 12.92 13.68
CA ASN A 45 -10.18 12.25 13.89
C ASN A 45 -11.30 13.18 14.35
N GLU A 46 -12.46 13.06 13.70
CA GLU A 46 -13.75 13.39 14.27
C GLU A 46 -14.43 12.07 14.65
N LYS A 47 -15.15 12.06 15.77
CA LYS A 47 -15.94 10.89 16.18
C LYS A 47 -17.01 10.63 15.12
N GLU A 48 -16.87 9.55 14.39
CA GLU A 48 -17.89 9.11 13.44
C GLU A 48 -18.96 8.27 14.13
N LYS A 49 -20.20 8.48 13.71
CA LYS A 49 -21.28 7.56 14.06
C LYS A 49 -21.36 6.47 12.98
N PRO A 50 -21.60 5.21 13.36
CA PRO A 50 -21.85 4.15 12.38
C PRO A 50 -23.01 4.55 11.46
N SER A 51 -22.79 4.50 10.15
CA SER A 51 -23.74 4.92 9.12
C SER A 51 -24.46 3.77 8.43
N PHE A 52 -24.35 2.55 8.95
CA PHE A 52 -24.92 1.36 8.32
C PHE A 52 -26.22 0.92 8.97
N VAL A 53 -27.23 0.63 8.13
CA VAL A 53 -28.38 -0.17 8.54
C VAL A 53 -27.93 -1.62 8.69
N LYS A 54 -28.40 -2.34 9.70
CA LYS A 54 -27.95 -3.70 10.04
C LYS A 54 -28.04 -4.68 8.86
N ASP A 55 -29.09 -4.59 8.06
CA ASP A 55 -29.30 -5.48 6.90
C ASP A 55 -28.31 -5.19 5.74
N ASP A 56 -27.98 -3.91 5.52
CA ASP A 56 -26.96 -3.53 4.52
C ASP A 56 -25.57 -3.96 4.97
N LEU A 57 -25.27 -3.91 6.26
CA LEU A 57 -23.98 -4.35 6.81
C LEU A 57 -23.72 -5.84 6.51
N ARG A 58 -24.71 -6.71 6.74
CA ARG A 58 -24.59 -8.15 6.45
C ARG A 58 -24.31 -8.44 4.98
N LYS A 59 -25.02 -7.76 4.08
CA LYS A 59 -24.78 -7.88 2.63
C LYS A 59 -23.37 -7.44 2.26
N ARG A 60 -22.91 -6.33 2.81
CA ARG A 60 -21.54 -5.84 2.53
C ARG A 60 -20.46 -6.77 3.06
N GLN A 61 -20.64 -7.32 4.26
CA GLN A 61 -19.74 -8.33 4.83
C GLN A 61 -19.64 -9.55 3.91
N TYR A 62 -20.78 -10.07 3.46
CA TYR A 62 -20.83 -11.20 2.54
C TYR A 62 -20.14 -10.89 1.19
N LEU A 63 -20.45 -9.74 0.59
CA LEU A 63 -19.83 -9.31 -0.68
C LEU A 63 -18.32 -9.08 -0.56
N SER A 64 -17.85 -8.71 0.63
CA SER A 64 -16.41 -8.57 0.94
C SER A 64 -15.74 -9.90 1.32
N GLY A 65 -16.48 -11.00 1.31
CA GLY A 65 -15.96 -12.32 1.66
C GLY A 65 -15.65 -12.51 3.14
N LEU A 66 -16.21 -11.66 4.02
CA LEU A 66 -16.03 -11.79 5.46
C LEU A 66 -16.93 -12.89 6.02
N SER A 67 -16.31 -13.92 6.59
CA SER A 67 -16.99 -15.00 7.32
C SER A 67 -17.31 -14.57 8.76
N ILE A 68 -18.10 -15.40 9.46
CA ILE A 68 -18.34 -15.23 10.90
C ILE A 68 -17.02 -15.44 11.67
N GLU A 69 -16.21 -16.38 11.23
CA GLU A 69 -14.89 -16.65 11.82
C GLU A 69 -13.97 -15.44 11.69
N ASP A 70 -13.94 -14.74 10.54
CA ASP A 70 -13.16 -13.51 10.39
C ASP A 70 -13.62 -12.43 11.38
N LEU A 71 -14.93 -12.33 11.61
CA LEU A 71 -15.49 -11.36 12.54
C LEU A 71 -15.12 -11.69 13.99
N GLU A 72 -15.23 -12.96 14.40
CA GLU A 72 -15.05 -13.39 15.79
C GLU A 72 -13.58 -13.58 16.17
N LEU A 73 -12.79 -14.17 15.26
CA LEU A 73 -11.41 -14.55 15.55
C LEU A 73 -10.36 -13.52 15.13
N ILE A 74 -10.71 -12.62 14.22
CA ILE A 74 -9.78 -11.61 13.71
C ILE A 74 -10.23 -10.20 14.08
N LEU A 75 -11.37 -9.75 13.57
CA LEU A 75 -11.79 -8.36 13.69
C LEU A 75 -12.21 -7.98 15.12
N HIS A 76 -12.88 -8.87 15.84
CA HIS A 76 -13.30 -8.60 17.21
C HIS A 76 -12.09 -8.45 18.16
N PRO A 77 -11.11 -9.37 18.20
CA PRO A 77 -9.90 -9.18 19.01
C PRO A 77 -9.10 -7.94 18.62
N MET A 78 -9.00 -7.63 17.31
CA MET A 78 -8.33 -6.40 16.86
C MET A 78 -9.02 -5.15 17.38
N ALA A 79 -10.35 -5.13 17.39
CA ALA A 79 -11.12 -3.99 17.87
C ALA A 79 -11.05 -3.86 19.40
N GLU A 80 -11.04 -4.95 20.14
CA GLU A 80 -11.04 -4.98 21.59
C GLU A 80 -9.66 -4.70 22.18
N GLU A 81 -8.61 -5.34 21.64
CA GLU A 81 -7.27 -5.29 22.19
C GLU A 81 -6.36 -4.29 21.49
N GLY A 82 -6.77 -3.74 20.33
CA GLY A 82 -5.97 -2.80 19.55
C GLY A 82 -4.68 -3.39 18.98
N LYS A 83 -4.63 -4.71 18.81
CA LYS A 83 -3.49 -5.46 18.27
C LYS A 83 -3.94 -6.49 17.23
N GLU A 84 -3.03 -6.96 16.42
CA GLU A 84 -3.32 -8.03 15.48
C GLU A 84 -3.68 -9.33 16.19
N ALA A 85 -4.71 -10.02 15.69
CA ALA A 85 -5.11 -11.32 16.22
C ALA A 85 -4.01 -12.36 15.96
N SER A 86 -3.78 -13.24 16.96
CA SER A 86 -2.86 -14.36 16.81
C SER A 86 -3.47 -15.41 15.87
N GLY A 87 -2.68 -15.89 14.92
CA GLY A 87 -3.11 -16.90 13.96
C GLY A 87 -1.93 -17.73 13.46
N SER A 88 -2.23 -18.84 12.79
CA SER A 88 -1.21 -19.63 12.09
C SER A 88 -0.90 -19.03 10.73
N MET A 89 0.36 -19.14 10.30
CA MET A 89 0.76 -18.78 8.96
C MET A 89 0.51 -19.96 8.01
N GLY A 90 -0.19 -19.65 6.90
CA GLY A 90 -0.54 -20.64 5.90
C GLY A 90 -1.77 -21.47 6.26
N ASP A 91 -2.46 -21.95 5.25
CA ASP A 91 -3.62 -22.83 5.34
C ASP A 91 -3.49 -23.92 4.28
N ASP A 92 -3.33 -25.16 4.72
CA ASP A 92 -3.20 -26.34 3.86
C ASP A 92 -4.55 -27.01 3.58
N THR A 93 -5.65 -26.44 4.06
CA THR A 93 -6.99 -26.99 3.84
C THR A 93 -7.30 -27.04 2.33
N PRO A 94 -7.66 -28.20 1.78
CA PRO A 94 -8.04 -28.30 0.38
C PRO A 94 -9.22 -27.41 0.03
N VAL A 95 -9.20 -26.81 -1.19
CA VAL A 95 -10.31 -26.01 -1.65
C VAL A 95 -11.53 -26.89 -1.88
N ALA A 96 -12.68 -26.50 -1.31
CA ALA A 96 -13.96 -27.21 -1.47
C ALA A 96 -14.56 -26.90 -2.87
N VAL A 97 -14.08 -27.57 -3.92
CA VAL A 97 -14.41 -27.29 -5.33
C VAL A 97 -15.89 -27.48 -5.69
N LEU A 98 -16.64 -28.23 -4.89
CA LEU A 98 -18.08 -28.44 -5.09
C LEU A 98 -18.95 -27.56 -4.19
N SER A 99 -18.33 -26.67 -3.41
CA SER A 99 -19.07 -25.72 -2.54
C SER A 99 -19.66 -24.58 -3.39
N SER A 100 -20.89 -24.20 -3.06
CA SER A 100 -21.53 -22.98 -3.57
C SER A 100 -21.14 -21.71 -2.78
N HIS A 101 -20.38 -21.86 -1.69
CA HIS A 101 -19.95 -20.72 -0.91
C HIS A 101 -18.86 -19.93 -1.64
N TYR A 102 -19.06 -18.61 -1.69
CA TYR A 102 -18.04 -17.70 -2.20
C TYR A 102 -16.76 -17.80 -1.37
N ARG A 103 -15.62 -17.85 -2.06
CA ARG A 103 -14.29 -17.71 -1.45
C ARG A 103 -13.52 -16.61 -2.17
N PRO A 104 -12.90 -15.66 -1.44
CA PRO A 104 -12.03 -14.66 -2.05
C PRO A 104 -10.89 -15.29 -2.84
N VAL A 105 -10.48 -14.67 -3.92
CA VAL A 105 -9.41 -15.20 -4.79
C VAL A 105 -8.09 -15.46 -4.04
N SER A 106 -7.82 -14.70 -2.99
CA SER A 106 -6.66 -14.91 -2.12
C SER A 106 -6.60 -16.29 -1.46
N HIS A 107 -7.76 -16.94 -1.23
CA HIS A 107 -7.82 -18.29 -0.65
C HIS A 107 -7.33 -19.41 -1.60
N TYR A 108 -7.15 -19.09 -2.89
CA TYR A 108 -6.61 -20.03 -3.88
C TYR A 108 -5.08 -19.94 -4.01
N PHE A 109 -4.44 -18.99 -3.32
CA PHE A 109 -2.99 -18.87 -3.27
C PHE A 109 -2.46 -19.54 -1.99
N ARG A 110 -1.45 -20.37 -2.17
CA ARG A 110 -0.87 -21.13 -1.09
C ARG A 110 0.63 -20.98 -1.05
N GLN A 111 1.17 -21.01 0.15
CA GLN A 111 2.60 -21.06 0.35
C GLN A 111 3.13 -22.45 -0.03
N ASN A 112 4.13 -22.51 -0.90
CA ASN A 112 4.71 -23.77 -1.39
C ASN A 112 5.98 -24.19 -0.63
N PHE A 113 6.47 -23.39 0.30
CA PHE A 113 7.67 -23.67 1.09
C PHE A 113 7.45 -23.23 2.54
N SER A 114 8.21 -23.86 3.45
CA SER A 114 8.17 -23.48 4.86
C SER A 114 8.85 -22.14 5.08
N GLN A 115 8.25 -21.30 5.92
CA GLN A 115 8.83 -20.04 6.37
C GLN A 115 9.06 -20.08 7.87
N VAL A 116 10.04 -19.29 8.33
CA VAL A 116 10.31 -19.13 9.75
C VAL A 116 9.18 -18.33 10.39
N THR A 117 8.57 -18.85 11.45
CA THR A 117 7.48 -18.16 12.18
C THR A 117 7.98 -16.96 12.98
N ASN A 118 9.21 -17.03 13.50
CA ASN A 118 9.88 -15.94 14.21
C ASN A 118 11.17 -15.55 13.48
N PRO A 119 11.12 -14.64 12.49
CA PRO A 119 12.33 -14.17 11.81
C PRO A 119 13.33 -13.59 12.83
N PRO A 120 14.64 -13.77 12.65
CA PRO A 120 15.65 -13.27 13.57
C PRO A 120 15.83 -11.75 13.38
N ILE A 121 14.94 -10.97 13.94
CA ILE A 121 14.95 -9.52 13.93
C ILE A 121 15.47 -9.04 15.28
N ASP A 122 16.54 -8.25 15.27
CA ASP A 122 17.07 -7.63 16.50
C ASP A 122 16.18 -6.45 16.94
N SER A 123 16.22 -6.13 18.23
CA SER A 123 15.40 -5.07 18.84
C SER A 123 15.62 -3.68 18.24
N LEU A 124 16.77 -3.41 17.64
CA LEU A 124 17.07 -2.12 17.00
C LEU A 124 16.38 -1.99 15.63
N ARG A 125 16.16 -3.11 14.93
CA ARG A 125 15.47 -3.15 13.64
C ARG A 125 13.98 -3.36 13.76
N GLU A 126 13.50 -3.87 14.89
CA GLU A 126 12.10 -4.21 15.11
C GLU A 126 11.16 -3.04 14.76
N ASN A 127 11.40 -1.86 15.31
CA ASN A 127 10.60 -0.67 15.03
C ASN A 127 10.54 -0.29 13.54
N LYS A 128 11.57 -0.65 12.79
CA LYS A 128 11.66 -0.34 11.35
C LYS A 128 10.96 -1.41 10.50
N VAL A 129 11.14 -2.67 10.87
CA VAL A 129 10.59 -3.83 10.14
C VAL A 129 9.09 -3.99 10.43
N MET A 130 8.67 -3.76 11.68
CA MET A 130 7.27 -3.87 12.12
C MET A 130 6.47 -2.58 11.93
N SER A 131 7.04 -1.56 11.32
CA SER A 131 6.35 -0.29 11.10
C SER A 131 5.26 -0.42 10.04
N LEU A 132 4.04 0.01 10.36
CA LEU A 132 2.92 0.16 9.45
C LEU A 132 2.86 1.54 8.77
N LYS A 133 3.87 2.39 9.00
CA LYS A 133 3.92 3.74 8.42
C LYS A 133 3.87 3.70 6.90
N THR A 134 2.89 4.38 6.34
CA THR A 134 2.66 4.50 4.90
C THR A 134 3.17 5.84 4.40
N ARG A 135 3.84 5.84 3.27
CA ARG A 135 4.39 7.05 2.64
C ARG A 135 3.73 7.29 1.29
N PHE A 136 3.41 8.55 1.03
CA PHE A 136 2.77 9.00 -0.20
C PHE A 136 3.61 10.09 -0.86
N GLY A 137 3.46 10.23 -2.15
CA GLY A 137 4.12 11.24 -2.96
C GLY A 137 4.82 10.62 -4.17
N ASN A 138 5.26 11.48 -5.08
CA ASN A 138 6.08 11.08 -6.20
C ASN A 138 7.52 10.98 -5.73
N LEU A 139 8.02 9.76 -5.58
CA LEU A 139 9.41 9.53 -5.20
C LEU A 139 10.39 9.73 -6.37
N GLY A 140 9.86 9.79 -7.60
CA GLY A 140 10.67 9.84 -8.81
C GLY A 140 11.58 8.62 -8.96
N ASN A 141 12.64 8.80 -9.72
CA ASN A 141 13.72 7.81 -9.78
C ASN A 141 14.73 8.09 -8.67
N ILE A 142 14.71 7.27 -7.62
CA ILE A 142 15.62 7.42 -6.47
C ILE A 142 17.10 7.20 -6.80
N LEU A 143 17.40 6.66 -8.00
CA LEU A 143 18.77 6.50 -8.50
C LEU A 143 19.24 7.70 -9.33
N ASP A 144 18.33 8.60 -9.71
CA ASP A 144 18.63 9.84 -10.41
C ASP A 144 18.66 11.00 -9.41
N PHE A 145 19.79 11.18 -8.77
CA PHE A 145 19.97 12.17 -7.71
C PHE A 145 19.88 13.62 -8.20
N ASP A 146 20.03 13.87 -9.49
CA ASP A 146 20.01 15.21 -10.06
C ASP A 146 18.59 15.69 -10.39
N ASN A 147 17.68 14.76 -10.62
CA ASN A 147 16.29 15.02 -11.02
C ASN A 147 15.24 14.55 -9.99
N LEU A 148 15.56 14.61 -8.70
CA LEU A 148 14.57 14.31 -7.64
C LEU A 148 13.45 15.36 -7.65
N THR A 149 12.27 14.96 -8.10
CA THR A 149 11.18 15.87 -8.47
C THR A 149 10.33 16.37 -7.29
N GLU A 150 10.29 15.68 -6.17
CA GLU A 150 9.51 16.13 -5.01
C GLU A 150 10.34 16.19 -3.74
N GLU A 151 10.29 17.34 -3.09
CA GLU A 151 10.98 17.58 -1.82
C GLU A 151 10.17 17.08 -0.62
N THR A 152 8.88 16.81 -0.80
CA THR A 152 7.95 16.51 0.30
C THR A 152 7.49 15.06 0.26
N ILE A 153 7.63 14.39 1.40
CA ILE A 153 7.07 13.05 1.65
C ILE A 153 5.94 13.20 2.67
N TYR A 154 4.78 12.65 2.35
CA TYR A 154 3.63 12.58 3.24
C TYR A 154 3.61 11.24 3.96
N VAL A 155 3.40 11.25 5.27
CA VAL A 155 3.46 10.05 6.11
C VAL A 155 2.19 9.91 6.91
N LEU A 156 1.62 8.70 6.91
CA LEU A 156 0.59 8.24 7.85
C LEU A 156 1.19 7.18 8.78
N ASP A 157 0.87 7.23 10.05
CA ASP A 157 1.33 6.24 11.03
C ASP A 157 0.63 4.89 10.88
N SER A 158 -0.59 4.88 10.33
CA SER A 158 -1.38 3.66 10.09
C SER A 158 -2.01 3.66 8.70
N PRO A 159 -2.11 2.50 8.03
CA PRO A 159 -2.85 2.35 6.78
C PRO A 159 -4.39 2.32 6.99
N ILE A 160 -4.85 2.27 8.24
CA ILE A 160 -6.27 2.21 8.59
C ILE A 160 -6.78 3.63 8.78
N LEU A 161 -7.79 4.00 8.00
CA LEU A 161 -8.43 5.31 8.05
C LEU A 161 -9.93 5.16 8.28
N THR A 162 -10.50 6.05 9.10
CA THR A 162 -11.96 6.22 9.16
C THR A 162 -12.47 6.88 7.87
N ASN A 163 -13.78 6.82 7.60
CA ASN A 163 -14.36 7.48 6.44
C ASN A 163 -14.11 8.99 6.43
N SER A 164 -14.16 9.63 7.60
CA SER A 164 -13.85 11.06 7.75
C SER A 164 -12.40 11.36 7.39
N GLN A 165 -11.46 10.60 7.94
CA GLN A 165 -10.03 10.73 7.63
C GLN A 165 -9.78 10.52 6.14
N PHE A 166 -10.38 9.49 5.54
CA PHE A 166 -10.24 9.21 4.11
C PHE A 166 -10.79 10.35 3.24
N ASN A 167 -11.91 10.95 3.61
CA ASN A 167 -12.45 12.10 2.91
C ASN A 167 -11.55 13.33 3.05
N LYS A 168 -10.97 13.57 4.24
CA LYS A 168 -9.99 14.64 4.45
C LYS A 168 -8.70 14.39 3.64
N PHE A 169 -8.24 13.14 3.60
CA PHE A 169 -7.11 12.71 2.76
C PHE A 169 -7.35 13.02 1.28
N LYS A 170 -8.51 12.66 0.74
CA LYS A 170 -8.88 12.99 -0.64
C LYS A 170 -8.91 14.51 -0.90
N LYS A 171 -9.44 15.29 0.04
CA LYS A 171 -9.42 16.75 -0.08
C LYS A 171 -8.02 17.34 -0.02
N PHE A 172 -7.16 16.79 0.83
CA PHE A 172 -5.76 17.24 0.96
C PHE A 172 -4.99 17.10 -0.36
N PHE A 173 -5.12 15.97 -1.02
CA PHE A 173 -4.47 15.71 -2.31
C PHE A 173 -5.27 16.21 -3.53
N SER A 174 -6.43 16.76 -3.38
CA SER A 174 -7.47 17.13 -4.34
C SER A 174 -7.11 17.12 -5.84
N LYS A 175 -6.13 17.89 -6.27
CA LYS A 175 -5.70 17.99 -7.67
C LYS A 175 -4.73 16.88 -8.12
N LYS A 176 -4.15 16.16 -7.17
CA LYS A 176 -3.14 15.11 -7.41
C LYS A 176 -3.67 13.70 -7.17
N ILE A 177 -4.97 13.56 -6.90
CA ILE A 177 -5.63 12.29 -6.61
C ILE A 177 -6.61 11.90 -7.70
N LYS A 178 -6.60 10.63 -8.08
CA LYS A 178 -7.62 10.02 -8.93
C LYS A 178 -8.18 8.78 -8.25
N VAL A 179 -9.50 8.69 -8.16
CA VAL A 179 -10.20 7.49 -7.71
C VAL A 179 -10.61 6.69 -8.93
N ILE A 180 -10.18 5.45 -8.99
CA ILE A 180 -10.49 4.51 -10.07
C ILE A 180 -11.51 3.51 -9.53
N ASP A 181 -12.62 3.35 -10.20
CA ASP A 181 -13.66 2.36 -9.86
C ASP A 181 -13.19 0.96 -10.30
N CYS A 182 -12.91 0.10 -9.34
CA CYS A 182 -12.46 -1.28 -9.55
C CYS A 182 -13.61 -2.28 -9.47
N THR A 183 -14.80 -1.86 -9.87
CA THR A 183 -15.94 -2.74 -10.08
C THR A 183 -16.21 -2.95 -11.57
N PHE A 184 -16.87 -4.05 -11.92
CA PHE A 184 -17.31 -4.34 -13.27
C PHE A 184 -18.77 -4.83 -13.25
N ASP A 185 -19.49 -4.58 -14.33
CA ASP A 185 -20.83 -5.10 -14.50
C ASP A 185 -20.79 -6.62 -14.68
N ILE A 186 -21.63 -7.36 -13.95
CA ILE A 186 -21.65 -8.83 -14.02
C ILE A 186 -22.03 -9.39 -15.41
N SER A 187 -22.63 -8.57 -16.26
CA SER A 187 -22.93 -8.89 -17.65
C SER A 187 -21.78 -8.57 -18.61
N SER A 188 -20.72 -7.90 -18.14
CA SER A 188 -19.57 -7.48 -18.94
C SER A 188 -18.35 -8.38 -18.73
N SER A 189 -17.28 -8.14 -19.50
CA SER A 189 -16.03 -8.87 -19.42
C SER A 189 -15.12 -8.28 -18.34
N LEU A 190 -14.73 -9.09 -17.36
CA LEU A 190 -13.70 -8.73 -16.38
C LEU A 190 -12.39 -8.31 -17.05
N LYS A 191 -12.01 -9.01 -18.14
CA LYS A 191 -10.78 -8.72 -18.88
C LYS A 191 -10.81 -7.32 -19.46
N ASP A 192 -11.91 -6.95 -20.12
CA ASP A 192 -12.05 -5.66 -20.77
C ASP A 192 -12.03 -4.53 -19.73
N ARG A 193 -12.69 -4.73 -18.57
CA ARG A 193 -12.65 -3.77 -17.49
C ARG A 193 -11.24 -3.58 -16.92
N ILE A 194 -10.43 -4.62 -16.82
CA ILE A 194 -9.03 -4.51 -16.38
C ILE A 194 -8.22 -3.68 -17.39
N GLU A 195 -8.42 -3.84 -18.69
CA GLU A 195 -7.74 -3.01 -19.71
C GLU A 195 -8.16 -1.54 -19.58
N GLU A 196 -9.46 -1.26 -19.44
CA GLU A 196 -9.94 0.10 -19.19
C GLU A 196 -9.28 0.73 -17.93
N ILE A 197 -9.18 -0.02 -16.84
CA ILE A 197 -8.51 0.45 -15.60
C ILE A 197 -7.04 0.77 -15.86
N ARG A 198 -6.34 -0.02 -16.66
CA ARG A 198 -4.95 0.25 -17.06
C ARG A 198 -4.83 1.58 -17.80
N GLU A 199 -5.71 1.82 -18.77
CA GLU A 199 -5.74 3.05 -19.55
C GLU A 199 -6.14 4.26 -18.71
N GLU A 200 -7.16 4.11 -17.83
CA GLU A 200 -7.57 5.16 -16.90
C GLU A 200 -6.44 5.57 -15.97
N THR A 201 -5.69 4.60 -15.43
CA THR A 201 -4.58 4.86 -14.52
C THR A 201 -3.39 5.50 -15.22
N GLU A 202 -3.05 5.04 -16.42
CA GLU A 202 -1.99 5.65 -17.24
C GLU A 202 -2.32 7.10 -17.56
N THR A 203 -3.53 7.37 -18.06
CA THR A 203 -4.00 8.71 -18.37
C THR A 203 -3.94 9.63 -17.14
N ALA A 204 -4.43 9.15 -15.99
CA ALA A 204 -4.41 9.92 -14.75
C ALA A 204 -2.98 10.31 -14.32
N VAL A 205 -2.02 9.39 -14.44
CA VAL A 205 -0.61 9.68 -14.09
C VAL A 205 0.01 10.67 -15.08
N ARG A 206 -0.27 10.53 -16.39
CA ARG A 206 0.21 11.47 -17.41
C ARG A 206 -0.38 12.87 -17.25
N GLU A 207 -1.60 12.97 -16.71
CA GLU A 207 -2.26 14.25 -16.35
C GLU A 207 -1.76 14.83 -15.02
N GLY A 208 -0.81 14.16 -14.34
CA GLY A 208 -0.16 14.67 -13.13
C GLY A 208 -0.76 14.18 -11.82
N SER A 209 -1.61 13.14 -11.82
CA SER A 209 -2.04 12.48 -10.59
C SER A 209 -0.87 11.72 -9.96
N THR A 210 -0.57 12.02 -8.69
CA THR A 210 0.49 11.34 -7.93
C THR A 210 -0.05 10.33 -6.91
N THR A 211 -1.37 10.28 -6.74
CA THR A 211 -2.05 9.37 -5.82
C THR A 211 -3.25 8.74 -6.51
N LEU A 212 -3.16 7.45 -6.77
CA LEU A 212 -4.26 6.66 -7.33
C LEU A 212 -4.93 5.87 -6.23
N ILE A 213 -6.27 5.92 -6.15
CA ILE A 213 -7.08 5.10 -5.26
C ILE A 213 -7.84 4.09 -6.10
N LEU A 214 -7.53 2.81 -5.89
CA LEU A 214 -8.24 1.69 -6.50
C LEU A 214 -9.38 1.29 -5.56
N SER A 215 -10.61 1.60 -5.93
CA SER A 215 -11.76 1.49 -5.03
C SER A 215 -12.79 0.49 -5.53
N ASP A 216 -13.21 -0.43 -4.67
CA ASP A 216 -14.30 -1.37 -4.91
C ASP A 216 -15.62 -0.93 -4.24
N LYS A 217 -15.70 0.31 -3.77
CA LYS A 217 -16.82 0.83 -2.99
C LYS A 217 -18.18 0.73 -3.69
N ASN A 218 -18.20 0.70 -5.03
CA ASN A 218 -19.41 0.73 -5.84
C ASN A 218 -20.02 -0.65 -6.10
N ILE A 219 -19.72 -1.63 -5.26
CA ILE A 219 -20.32 -2.98 -5.31
C ILE A 219 -21.85 -2.86 -5.17
N SER A 220 -22.57 -3.59 -6.03
CA SER A 220 -24.04 -3.65 -6.02
C SER A 220 -24.52 -5.01 -6.52
N ASN A 221 -25.83 -5.21 -6.60
CA ASN A 221 -26.40 -6.44 -7.19
C ASN A 221 -26.06 -6.63 -8.67
N GLN A 222 -25.62 -5.59 -9.37
CA GLN A 222 -25.25 -5.63 -10.79
C GLN A 222 -23.74 -5.44 -11.02
N LYS A 223 -23.00 -5.00 -9.98
CA LYS A 223 -21.57 -4.72 -10.07
C LYS A 223 -20.79 -5.53 -9.05
N ALA A 224 -19.91 -6.37 -9.53
CA ALA A 224 -18.95 -7.12 -8.71
C ALA A 224 -17.63 -6.38 -8.56
N SER A 225 -16.96 -6.56 -7.43
CA SER A 225 -15.59 -6.07 -7.27
C SER A 225 -14.59 -6.92 -8.05
N ILE A 226 -13.63 -6.30 -8.68
CA ILE A 226 -12.45 -6.99 -9.15
C ILE A 226 -11.55 -7.26 -7.92
N PRO A 227 -11.09 -8.50 -7.71
CA PRO A 227 -10.18 -8.78 -6.61
C PRO A 227 -8.98 -7.84 -6.60
N SER A 228 -8.70 -7.21 -5.45
CA SER A 228 -7.66 -6.18 -5.34
C SER A 228 -6.28 -6.66 -5.78
N ILE A 229 -5.96 -7.95 -5.55
CA ILE A 229 -4.72 -8.57 -6.03
C ILE A 229 -4.57 -8.49 -7.55
N LEU A 230 -5.67 -8.69 -8.30
CA LEU A 230 -5.66 -8.58 -9.76
C LEU A 230 -5.57 -7.13 -10.21
N THR A 231 -6.32 -6.23 -9.58
CA THR A 231 -6.33 -4.81 -9.93
C THR A 231 -4.97 -4.16 -9.68
N VAL A 232 -4.42 -4.34 -8.47
CA VAL A 232 -3.11 -3.81 -8.12
C VAL A 232 -2.02 -4.38 -9.01
N GLY A 233 -2.03 -5.71 -9.26
CA GLY A 233 -1.08 -6.37 -10.15
C GLY A 233 -1.14 -5.86 -11.58
N ALA A 234 -2.35 -5.67 -12.12
CA ALA A 234 -2.57 -5.17 -13.48
C ALA A 234 -2.10 -3.74 -13.64
N VAL A 235 -2.49 -2.84 -12.73
CA VAL A 235 -2.08 -1.43 -12.74
C VAL A 235 -0.59 -1.28 -12.52
N HIS A 236 -0.03 -1.97 -11.51
CA HIS A 236 1.40 -1.93 -11.23
C HIS A 236 2.23 -2.34 -12.44
N SER A 237 1.93 -3.51 -13.03
CA SER A 237 2.69 -4.04 -14.17
C SER A 237 2.55 -3.15 -15.41
N HIS A 238 1.36 -2.58 -15.65
CA HIS A 238 1.13 -1.67 -16.75
C HIS A 238 1.96 -0.39 -16.58
N LEU A 239 1.87 0.27 -15.42
CA LEU A 239 2.62 1.50 -15.15
C LEU A 239 4.14 1.28 -15.15
N VAL A 240 4.63 0.09 -14.75
CA VAL A 240 6.06 -0.28 -14.88
C VAL A 240 6.45 -0.34 -16.36
N LYS A 241 5.66 -1.03 -17.20
CA LYS A 241 5.93 -1.10 -18.65
C LYS A 241 5.95 0.26 -19.32
N GLN A 242 5.11 1.19 -18.86
CA GLN A 242 5.04 2.56 -19.37
C GLN A 242 6.09 3.50 -18.76
N GLY A 243 6.92 3.05 -17.82
CA GLY A 243 7.88 3.89 -17.10
C GLY A 243 7.25 4.89 -16.14
N LEU A 244 5.98 4.70 -15.77
CA LEU A 244 5.20 5.65 -14.98
C LEU A 244 5.06 5.28 -13.50
N ARG A 245 5.41 4.05 -13.11
CA ARG A 245 5.14 3.54 -11.75
C ARG A 245 5.79 4.35 -10.63
N GLY A 246 6.94 4.96 -10.89
CA GLY A 246 7.67 5.79 -9.93
C GLY A 246 7.00 7.14 -9.64
N TYR A 247 6.07 7.59 -10.50
CA TYR A 247 5.45 8.90 -10.39
C TYR A 247 4.16 8.93 -9.56
N CYS A 248 3.68 7.78 -9.09
CA CYS A 248 2.44 7.71 -8.31
C CYS A 248 2.48 6.69 -7.19
N SER A 249 1.66 6.92 -6.15
CA SER A 249 1.31 5.95 -5.11
C SER A 249 0.02 5.23 -5.50
N LEU A 250 -0.04 3.92 -5.28
CA LEU A 250 -1.25 3.10 -5.41
C LEU A 250 -1.83 2.83 -4.01
N ASN A 251 -3.13 3.03 -3.84
CA ASN A 251 -3.85 2.93 -2.56
C ASN A 251 -5.17 2.21 -2.76
#